data_9d3f646c341a6a5463ec2984e8002130
#
_entry.id   9d3f646c341a6a5463ec2984e8002130
#
_cell.length_a   1.000
_cell.length_b   1.000
_cell.length_c   1.000
_cell.angle_alpha   90.00
_cell.angle_beta   90.00
_cell.angle_gamma   90.00
#
_symmetry.space_group_name_H-M   'P 1'
#
loop_
_entity.id
_entity.type
_entity.pdbx_description
1 polymer ?
#
loop_
_entity_poly.entity_id
_entity_poly.type
_entity_poly.pdbx_seq_one_letter_code
_entity_poly.pdbx_strand_id
1 'polypeptide(L)'
;YEIEQSLRFNDDGESRLVRTPTSNGNRRTFTLSMWVKRGNHTLGTDQEQTIFGAYYASGGSRYSYIAFNDTDGIIIFGGEYSTSSTPQSFYRRTQAKYRDSSAWYHIVWRHDSTDGTAANRDRLYVNGVLQDWDTGLSTDLVCGQNEDSFMNYTTSPMTIGEYASTNTTSTMEFDGYMAEMHWIDGTSVAVDSFGET
;
A
#
# COMPACT_ATOMS: atom_id res chain seq x y z
N TYR A 1 13.38 14.38 -13.14
CA TYR A 1 12.58 13.34 -13.80
C TYR A 1 11.25 13.95 -14.29
N GLU A 2 10.84 13.63 -15.52
CA GLU A 2 9.61 14.14 -16.14
C GLU A 2 8.60 12.99 -16.26
N ILE A 3 7.39 13.20 -15.73
CA ILE A 3 6.28 12.26 -15.85
C ILE A 3 5.46 12.66 -17.09
N GLU A 4 5.59 11.90 -18.16
CA GLU A 4 4.93 12.21 -19.44
C GLU A 4 3.44 11.87 -19.44
N GLN A 5 3.00 10.85 -18.67
CA GLN A 5 1.63 10.37 -18.64
C GLN A 5 1.23 9.93 -17.24
N SER A 6 -0.02 10.18 -16.86
CA SER A 6 -0.58 9.75 -15.59
C SER A 6 -2.06 9.40 -15.73
N LEU A 7 -2.54 8.55 -14.86
CA LEU A 7 -3.97 8.27 -14.70
C LEU A 7 -4.55 9.13 -13.59
N ARG A 8 -5.71 9.74 -13.83
CA ARG A 8 -6.51 10.44 -12.81
C ARG A 8 -7.44 9.44 -12.12
N PHE A 9 -7.41 9.43 -10.81
CA PHE A 9 -8.36 8.74 -9.96
C PHE A 9 -9.26 9.78 -9.28
N ASN A 10 -10.54 9.45 -9.10
CA ASN A 10 -11.53 10.33 -8.48
C ASN A 10 -12.29 9.56 -7.41
N ASP A 11 -12.33 10.11 -6.20
CA ASP A 11 -13.02 9.54 -5.04
C ASP A 11 -14.57 9.57 -5.13
N ASP A 12 -15.13 10.34 -6.06
CA ASP A 12 -16.58 10.41 -6.31
C ASP A 12 -17.10 9.31 -7.26
N GLY A 13 -16.24 8.43 -7.82
CA GLY A 13 -16.62 7.65 -8.99
C GLY A 13 -16.03 6.25 -9.14
N GLU A 14 -15.69 5.54 -8.09
CA GLU A 14 -15.15 4.16 -8.16
C GLU A 14 -14.00 4.00 -9.19
N SER A 15 -13.12 4.99 -9.27
CA SER A 15 -12.01 4.98 -10.23
C SER A 15 -10.92 4.03 -9.77
N ARG A 16 -10.87 2.84 -10.35
CA ARG A 16 -9.88 1.81 -9.97
C ARG A 16 -9.41 0.98 -11.16
N LEU A 17 -8.23 0.40 -11.04
CA LEU A 17 -7.79 -0.70 -11.89
C LEU A 17 -7.75 -1.98 -11.06
N VAL A 18 -8.20 -3.10 -11.63
CA VAL A 18 -8.32 -4.38 -10.92
C VAL A 18 -7.64 -5.50 -11.69
N ARG A 19 -6.87 -6.32 -10.98
CA ARG A 19 -6.33 -7.58 -11.49
C ARG A 19 -6.51 -8.67 -10.44
N THR A 20 -7.10 -9.79 -10.81
CA THR A 20 -7.16 -10.98 -9.93
C THR A 20 -6.13 -12.00 -10.40
N PRO A 21 -5.14 -12.36 -9.56
CA PRO A 21 -4.19 -13.41 -9.90
C PRO A 21 -4.88 -14.77 -10.09
N THR A 22 -4.48 -15.51 -11.10
CA THR A 22 -4.99 -16.87 -11.39
C THR A 22 -4.22 -17.97 -10.65
N SER A 23 -3.05 -17.63 -10.14
CA SER A 23 -2.22 -18.49 -9.28
C SER A 23 -1.54 -17.61 -8.23
N ASN A 24 -1.10 -18.22 -7.13
CA ASN A 24 -0.31 -17.50 -6.13
C ASN A 24 1.04 -17.10 -6.75
N GLY A 25 1.38 -15.82 -6.61
CA GLY A 25 2.75 -15.37 -6.72
C GLY A 25 3.44 -15.36 -5.36
N ASN A 26 4.53 -14.64 -5.25
CA ASN A 26 5.23 -14.51 -3.97
C ASN A 26 4.46 -13.56 -3.05
N ARG A 27 4.06 -14.06 -1.90
CA ARG A 27 3.30 -13.30 -0.89
C ARG A 27 4.19 -12.73 0.22
N ARG A 28 5.47 -13.15 0.24
CA ARG A 28 6.45 -12.81 1.28
C ARG A 28 7.49 -11.83 0.82
N THR A 29 7.72 -11.75 -0.50
CA THR A 29 8.75 -10.88 -1.06
C THR A 29 8.21 -10.21 -2.30
N PHE A 30 8.21 -8.89 -2.32
CA PHE A 30 7.82 -8.08 -3.48
C PHE A 30 8.36 -6.65 -3.36
N THR A 31 8.31 -5.94 -4.46
CA THR A 31 8.53 -4.49 -4.50
C THR A 31 7.41 -3.82 -5.28
N LEU A 32 6.88 -2.76 -4.73
CA LEU A 32 5.95 -1.85 -5.37
C LEU A 32 6.64 -0.49 -5.52
N SER A 33 6.67 0.03 -6.74
CA SER A 33 7.17 1.38 -7.03
C SER A 33 6.14 2.15 -7.83
N MET A 34 5.93 3.42 -7.52
CA MET A 34 5.01 4.28 -8.24
C MET A 34 5.24 5.75 -7.97
N TRP A 35 4.78 6.59 -8.92
CA TRP A 35 4.63 8.03 -8.70
C TRP A 35 3.19 8.35 -8.35
N VAL A 36 3.01 9.14 -7.29
CA VAL A 36 1.70 9.52 -6.77
C VAL A 36 1.64 11.02 -6.53
N LYS A 37 0.55 11.66 -6.98
CA LYS A 37 0.23 13.05 -6.65
C LYS A 37 -1.18 13.10 -6.09
N ARG A 38 -1.34 13.57 -4.87
CA ARG A 38 -2.64 13.70 -4.21
C ARG A 38 -3.46 14.83 -4.84
N GLY A 39 -4.75 14.60 -5.07
CA GLY A 39 -5.71 15.62 -5.53
C GLY A 39 -6.28 16.40 -4.35
N ASN A 40 -6.69 15.71 -3.31
CA ASN A 40 -7.23 16.29 -2.09
C ASN A 40 -6.71 15.57 -0.84
N HIS A 41 -7.05 16.10 0.33
CA HIS A 41 -6.77 15.52 1.63
C HIS A 41 -8.06 15.13 2.37
N THR A 42 -9.20 15.20 1.68
CA THR A 42 -10.46 14.77 2.26
C THR A 42 -10.49 13.26 2.31
N LEU A 43 -10.72 12.75 3.47
CA LEU A 43 -10.81 11.31 3.70
C LEU A 43 -12.28 10.95 3.87
N GLY A 44 -12.66 9.79 3.34
CA GLY A 44 -13.95 9.20 3.61
C GLY A 44 -14.11 8.79 5.08
N THR A 45 -15.16 8.06 5.39
CA THR A 45 -15.45 7.61 6.77
C THR A 45 -14.39 6.69 7.33
N ASP A 46 -13.65 5.99 6.48
CA ASP A 46 -12.58 5.05 6.87
C ASP A 46 -11.20 5.73 7.06
N GLN A 47 -11.14 7.04 6.82
CA GLN A 47 -9.96 7.90 7.11
C GLN A 47 -8.68 7.50 6.37
N GLU A 48 -8.80 6.87 5.20
CA GLU A 48 -7.68 6.44 4.37
C GLU A 48 -7.96 6.65 2.88
N GLN A 49 -6.91 6.86 2.09
CA GLN A 49 -6.95 6.89 0.63
C GLN A 49 -6.01 5.81 0.12
N THR A 50 -6.56 4.70 -0.34
CA THR A 50 -5.78 3.54 -0.76
C THR A 50 -5.12 3.78 -2.11
N ILE A 51 -3.80 3.65 -2.13
CA ILE A 51 -2.99 3.75 -3.35
C ILE A 51 -3.01 2.41 -4.10
N PHE A 52 -2.72 1.34 -3.36
CA PHE A 52 -2.67 -0.03 -3.89
C PHE A 52 -3.04 -1.02 -2.80
N GLY A 53 -3.84 -2.03 -3.16
CA GLY A 53 -4.29 -3.01 -2.17
C GLY A 53 -4.66 -4.35 -2.77
N ALA A 54 -4.87 -5.32 -1.88
CA ALA A 54 -5.41 -6.64 -2.19
C ALA A 54 -6.42 -7.03 -1.12
N TYR A 55 -7.53 -7.63 -1.52
CA TYR A 55 -8.62 -8.03 -0.64
C TYR A 55 -9.04 -9.48 -0.88
N TYR A 56 -9.25 -10.21 0.19
CA TYR A 56 -9.74 -11.58 0.18
C TYR A 56 -10.97 -11.73 1.09
N ALA A 57 -12.13 -12.02 0.49
CA ALA A 57 -13.43 -12.01 1.17
C ALA A 57 -13.80 -13.34 1.85
N SER A 58 -13.11 -14.44 1.52
CA SER A 58 -13.52 -15.76 2.02
C SER A 58 -13.00 -16.01 3.44
N GLY A 59 -13.93 -16.17 4.39
CA GLY A 59 -13.63 -16.55 5.78
C GLY A 59 -13.24 -15.40 6.71
N GLY A 60 -13.45 -14.16 6.30
CA GLY A 60 -13.13 -12.94 7.04
C GLY A 60 -12.66 -11.85 6.10
N SER A 61 -12.64 -10.60 6.57
CA SER A 61 -12.09 -9.49 5.78
C SER A 61 -10.57 -9.47 5.93
N ARG A 62 -9.88 -9.88 4.87
CA ARG A 62 -8.40 -10.00 4.84
C ARG A 62 -7.84 -9.12 3.76
N TYR A 63 -6.87 -8.29 4.09
CA TYR A 63 -6.29 -7.34 3.15
C TYR A 63 -4.82 -7.06 3.40
N SER A 64 -4.18 -6.59 2.35
CA SER A 64 -2.90 -5.90 2.44
C SER A 64 -2.96 -4.67 1.56
N TYR A 65 -2.52 -3.51 2.06
CA TYR A 65 -2.58 -2.28 1.28
C TYR A 65 -1.52 -1.27 1.71
N ILE A 66 -1.34 -0.27 0.86
CA ILE A 66 -0.64 0.98 1.13
C ILE A 66 -1.60 2.14 0.86
N ALA A 67 -1.67 3.09 1.79
CA ALA A 67 -2.61 4.21 1.75
C ALA A 67 -2.05 5.46 2.40
N PHE A 68 -2.60 6.63 2.06
CA PHE A 68 -2.50 7.82 2.91
C PHE A 68 -3.57 7.76 3.99
N ASN A 69 -3.24 8.12 5.22
CA ASN A 69 -4.19 8.14 6.32
C ASN A 69 -4.58 9.59 6.74
N ASP A 70 -5.46 9.68 7.74
CA ASP A 70 -5.99 10.94 8.31
C ASP A 70 -4.93 11.90 8.85
N THR A 71 -3.73 11.42 9.14
CA THR A 71 -2.62 12.25 9.58
C THR A 71 -1.68 12.65 8.46
N ASP A 72 -2.04 12.37 7.19
CA ASP A 72 -1.22 12.56 5.98
C ASP A 72 0.07 11.72 5.93
N GLY A 73 0.22 10.73 6.81
CA GLY A 73 1.26 9.71 6.72
C GLY A 73 0.92 8.67 5.68
N ILE A 74 1.91 7.91 5.25
CA ILE A 74 1.69 6.69 4.47
C ILE A 74 1.64 5.51 5.45
N ILE A 75 0.60 4.71 5.35
CA ILE A 75 0.47 3.45 6.09
C ILE A 75 0.69 2.26 5.16
N ILE A 76 1.24 1.20 5.73
CA ILE A 76 1.20 -0.14 5.16
C ILE A 76 0.47 -1.06 6.13
N PHE A 77 -0.38 -1.89 5.58
CA PHE A 77 -1.19 -2.82 6.34
C PHE A 77 -1.19 -4.21 5.69
N GLY A 78 -1.20 -5.24 6.52
CA GLY A 78 -1.49 -6.60 6.08
C GLY A 78 -2.05 -7.40 7.23
N GLY A 79 -3.18 -8.07 7.00
CA GLY A 79 -3.78 -8.86 8.04
C GLY A 79 -5.23 -9.23 7.79
N GLU A 80 -5.84 -9.78 8.82
CA GLU A 80 -7.25 -10.08 8.87
C GLU A 80 -7.94 -9.08 9.79
N TYR A 81 -8.93 -8.38 9.27
CA TYR A 81 -9.86 -7.62 10.10
C TYR A 81 -10.92 -8.59 10.63
N SER A 82 -10.76 -8.99 11.86
CA SER A 82 -11.77 -9.77 12.57
C SER A 82 -12.29 -8.97 13.75
N THR A 83 -13.59 -9.01 13.95
CA THR A 83 -14.23 -8.47 15.16
C THR A 83 -13.85 -9.25 16.43
N SER A 84 -13.04 -10.28 16.30
CA SER A 84 -12.60 -11.18 17.35
C SER A 84 -11.13 -11.50 17.22
N SER A 85 -10.30 -10.72 17.88
CA SER A 85 -8.93 -11.03 18.36
C SER A 85 -7.93 -11.74 17.42
N THR A 86 -8.11 -11.71 16.10
CA THR A 86 -7.05 -12.17 15.19
C THR A 86 -6.11 -11.01 14.89
N PRO A 87 -4.80 -11.17 15.08
CA PRO A 87 -3.87 -10.06 14.97
C PRO A 87 -3.75 -9.58 13.53
N GLN A 88 -3.66 -8.28 13.36
CA GLN A 88 -3.06 -7.66 12.19
C GLN A 88 -1.68 -8.30 12.01
N SER A 89 -1.35 -8.76 10.81
CA SER A 89 -0.02 -9.34 10.57
C SER A 89 1.06 -8.25 10.58
N PHE A 90 0.71 -7.03 10.13
CA PHE A 90 1.51 -5.82 10.26
C PHE A 90 0.67 -4.56 10.07
N TYR A 91 1.06 -3.50 10.74
CA TYR A 91 0.55 -2.13 10.57
C TYR A 91 1.64 -1.13 10.89
N ARG A 92 2.04 -0.32 9.93
CA ARG A 92 3.07 0.69 10.14
C ARG A 92 2.68 2.00 9.47
N ARG A 93 3.02 3.12 10.09
CA ARG A 93 2.78 4.46 9.57
C ARG A 93 4.07 5.25 9.57
N THR A 94 4.30 6.05 8.53
CA THR A 94 5.45 6.97 8.49
C THR A 94 5.31 8.11 9.50
N GLN A 95 6.43 8.58 10.03
CA GLN A 95 6.47 9.84 10.80
C GLN A 95 6.26 11.05 9.88
N ALA A 96 6.83 10.99 8.68
CA ALA A 96 6.71 12.05 7.68
C ALA A 96 5.25 12.21 7.21
N LYS A 97 4.91 13.45 6.81
CA LYS A 97 3.57 13.85 6.35
C LYS A 97 3.65 14.37 4.91
N TYR A 98 2.70 13.94 4.08
CA TYR A 98 2.68 14.20 2.62
C TYR A 98 1.49 15.09 2.27
N ARG A 99 1.61 16.38 2.60
CA ARG A 99 0.54 17.38 2.51
C ARG A 99 0.56 18.24 1.26
N ASP A 100 1.61 18.17 0.49
CA ASP A 100 1.72 18.98 -0.72
C ASP A 100 1.00 18.31 -1.89
N SER A 101 -0.22 18.75 -2.19
CA SER A 101 -0.99 18.27 -3.34
C SER A 101 -0.45 18.74 -4.69
N SER A 102 0.51 19.66 -4.70
CA SER A 102 1.21 20.08 -5.93
C SER A 102 2.37 19.16 -6.29
N ALA A 103 2.92 18.45 -5.30
CA ALA A 103 4.09 17.60 -5.46
C ALA A 103 3.75 16.19 -5.95
N TRP A 104 4.64 15.64 -6.77
CA TRP A 104 4.73 14.22 -7.02
C TRP A 104 5.61 13.55 -5.97
N TYR A 105 5.18 12.41 -5.48
CA TYR A 105 5.92 11.55 -4.56
C TYR A 105 6.26 10.25 -5.28
N HIS A 106 7.54 9.94 -5.40
CA HIS A 106 7.99 8.61 -5.80
C HIS A 106 7.98 7.70 -4.57
N ILE A 107 7.09 6.73 -4.54
CA ILE A 107 6.90 5.82 -3.41
C ILE A 107 7.42 4.44 -3.82
N VAL A 108 8.32 3.87 -2.99
CA VAL A 108 8.79 2.50 -3.15
C VAL A 108 8.56 1.75 -1.85
N TRP A 109 7.71 0.72 -1.87
CA TRP A 109 7.53 -0.21 -0.77
C TRP A 109 8.22 -1.54 -1.10
N ARG A 110 9.21 -1.87 -0.27
CA ARG A 110 9.92 -3.13 -0.31
C ARG A 110 9.45 -4.00 0.85
N HIS A 111 8.88 -5.12 0.52
CA HIS A 111 8.43 -6.13 1.48
C HIS A 111 9.28 -7.38 1.34
N ASP A 112 9.80 -7.89 2.45
CA ASP A 112 10.48 -9.18 2.54
C ASP A 112 10.31 -9.77 3.93
N SER A 113 9.21 -10.48 4.15
CA SER A 113 8.96 -11.12 5.45
C SER A 113 9.93 -12.25 5.77
N THR A 114 10.72 -12.72 4.80
CA THR A 114 11.72 -13.78 5.03
C THR A 114 12.98 -13.28 5.73
N ASP A 115 13.23 -11.94 5.72
CA ASP A 115 14.41 -11.35 6.36
C ASP A 115 14.42 -11.65 7.86
N GLY A 116 15.56 -12.14 8.38
CA GLY A 116 15.76 -12.42 9.79
C GLY A 116 15.70 -11.20 10.68
N THR A 117 15.99 -10.00 10.12
CA THR A 117 15.97 -8.74 10.84
C THR A 117 14.62 -8.05 10.65
N ALA A 118 13.83 -7.93 11.71
CA ALA A 118 12.48 -7.38 11.65
C ALA A 118 12.39 -5.99 10.99
N ALA A 119 13.37 -5.12 11.24
CA ALA A 119 13.42 -3.77 10.65
C ALA A 119 13.61 -3.75 9.13
N ASN A 120 14.01 -4.87 8.53
CA ASN A 120 14.22 -4.98 7.09
C ASN A 120 13.01 -5.51 6.34
N ARG A 121 12.02 -6.10 7.05
CA ARG A 121 10.88 -6.77 6.41
C ARG A 121 9.97 -5.83 5.65
N ASP A 122 9.83 -4.61 6.16
CA ASP A 122 9.10 -3.54 5.49
C ASP A 122 9.94 -2.27 5.46
N ARG A 123 10.28 -1.83 4.26
CA ARG A 123 11.00 -0.58 4.01
C ARG A 123 10.22 0.26 3.02
N LEU A 124 9.92 1.47 3.41
CA LEU A 124 9.24 2.45 2.58
C LEU A 124 10.20 3.59 2.26
N TYR A 125 10.30 3.90 0.98
CA TYR A 125 11.08 5.04 0.51
C TYR A 125 10.13 6.05 -0.14
N VAL A 126 10.39 7.33 0.09
CA VAL A 126 9.71 8.41 -0.63
C VAL A 126 10.77 9.33 -1.20
N ASN A 127 10.71 9.57 -2.50
CA ASN A 127 11.73 10.33 -3.25
C ASN A 127 13.15 9.83 -2.94
N GLY A 128 13.36 8.52 -2.95
CA GLY A 128 14.64 7.87 -2.70
C GLY A 128 15.07 7.80 -1.23
N VAL A 129 14.37 8.48 -0.32
CA VAL A 129 14.73 8.55 1.11
C VAL A 129 13.96 7.50 1.91
N LEU A 130 14.70 6.66 2.65
CA LEU A 130 14.09 5.69 3.59
C LEU A 130 13.31 6.44 4.67
N GLN A 131 12.07 6.02 4.89
CA GLN A 131 11.16 6.64 5.84
C GLN A 131 11.25 5.99 7.22
N ASP A 132 11.21 6.84 8.25
CA ASP A 132 11.09 6.39 9.63
C ASP A 132 9.63 6.06 9.96
N TRP A 133 9.45 4.97 10.70
CA TRP A 133 8.15 4.55 11.19
C TRP A 133 7.78 5.26 12.50
N ASP A 134 6.50 5.55 12.68
CA ASP A 134 5.95 6.14 13.90
C ASP A 134 5.78 5.07 14.99
N THR A 135 6.86 4.78 15.69
CA THR A 135 6.90 3.78 16.77
C THR A 135 6.18 4.22 18.05
N GLY A 136 5.67 5.46 18.08
CA GLY A 136 4.83 5.95 19.19
C GLY A 136 3.38 5.48 19.13
N LEU A 137 2.99 4.82 18.05
CA LEU A 137 1.64 4.26 17.89
C LEU A 137 1.51 2.98 18.73
N SER A 138 0.42 2.88 19.48
CA SER A 138 0.05 1.61 20.15
C SER A 138 -0.28 0.48 19.17
N THR A 139 -0.49 0.83 17.89
CA THR A 139 -0.82 -0.08 16.80
C THR A 139 0.37 -0.38 15.88
N ASP A 140 1.58 0.20 16.13
CA ASP A 140 2.77 -0.12 15.32
C ASP A 140 3.10 -1.61 15.46
N LEU A 141 2.91 -2.36 14.39
CA LEU A 141 3.12 -3.79 14.35
C LEU A 141 4.01 -4.15 13.17
N VAL A 142 5.19 -4.67 13.47
CA VAL A 142 6.15 -5.14 12.47
C VAL A 142 5.73 -6.50 11.94
N CYS A 143 5.84 -6.69 10.62
CA CYS A 143 5.56 -7.97 9.98
C CYS A 143 6.35 -9.12 10.63
N GLY A 144 5.66 -10.21 10.96
CA GLY A 144 6.26 -11.44 11.47
C GLY A 144 7.21 -12.10 10.44
N GLN A 145 8.20 -12.85 10.91
CA GLN A 145 9.07 -13.58 9.99
C GLN A 145 8.30 -14.69 9.28
N ASN A 146 8.45 -14.76 7.95
CA ASN A 146 7.76 -15.70 7.06
C ASN A 146 6.23 -15.56 7.03
N GLU A 147 5.70 -14.41 7.46
CA GLU A 147 4.30 -14.08 7.30
C GLU A 147 3.93 -13.89 5.82
N ASP A 148 2.77 -14.39 5.44
CA ASP A 148 2.21 -14.21 4.12
C ASP A 148 1.32 -12.95 4.08
N SER A 149 1.60 -12.02 3.18
CA SER A 149 0.66 -10.93 2.86
C SER A 149 -0.54 -11.44 2.04
N PHE A 150 -1.57 -10.61 1.86
CA PHE A 150 -2.68 -10.90 0.93
C PHE A 150 -2.41 -10.37 -0.48
N MET A 151 -1.29 -9.69 -0.70
CA MET A 151 -0.81 -9.35 -2.03
C MET A 151 -0.51 -10.62 -2.82
N ASN A 152 -0.83 -10.58 -4.11
CA ASN A 152 -0.53 -11.64 -5.08
C ASN A 152 -1.08 -13.04 -4.71
N TYR A 153 -2.12 -13.07 -3.88
CA TYR A 153 -2.83 -14.28 -3.51
C TYR A 153 -3.90 -14.61 -4.55
N THR A 154 -3.98 -15.88 -4.95
CA THR A 154 -5.01 -16.33 -5.90
C THR A 154 -6.40 -15.99 -5.39
N THR A 155 -7.30 -15.58 -6.26
CA THR A 155 -8.66 -15.13 -5.96
C THR A 155 -8.76 -13.84 -5.12
N SER A 156 -7.63 -13.22 -4.74
CA SER A 156 -7.61 -11.91 -4.08
C SER A 156 -7.43 -10.81 -5.14
N PRO A 157 -8.46 -10.03 -5.47
CA PRO A 157 -8.28 -8.90 -6.35
C PRO A 157 -7.21 -7.94 -5.82
N MET A 158 -6.27 -7.56 -6.69
CA MET A 158 -5.32 -6.48 -6.46
C MET A 158 -5.84 -5.23 -7.17
N THR A 159 -5.88 -4.12 -6.49
CA THR A 159 -6.48 -2.87 -6.99
C THR A 159 -5.52 -1.71 -6.88
N ILE A 160 -5.64 -0.77 -7.80
CA ILE A 160 -4.98 0.53 -7.81
C ILE A 160 -6.06 1.58 -7.63
N GLY A 161 -5.87 2.54 -6.72
CA GLY A 161 -6.75 3.70 -6.51
C GLY A 161 -7.93 3.45 -5.60
N GLU A 162 -8.11 2.24 -5.11
CA GLU A 162 -9.19 1.90 -4.19
C GLU A 162 -8.81 0.68 -3.35
N TYR A 163 -9.40 0.57 -2.19
CA TYR A 163 -9.45 -0.66 -1.42
C TYR A 163 -10.42 -1.66 -2.09
N ALA A 164 -9.90 -2.80 -2.52
CA ALA A 164 -10.70 -3.83 -3.16
C ALA A 164 -11.66 -4.48 -2.17
N SER A 165 -12.86 -3.97 -2.04
CA SER A 165 -13.95 -4.62 -1.32
C SER A 165 -14.92 -5.28 -2.30
N THR A 166 -15.53 -6.39 -1.91
CA THR A 166 -16.71 -6.94 -2.61
C THR A 166 -17.96 -6.10 -2.35
N ASN A 167 -17.86 -5.13 -1.45
CA ASN A 167 -18.94 -4.24 -1.10
C ASN A 167 -18.82 -2.96 -1.91
N THR A 168 -19.84 -2.57 -2.61
CA THR A 168 -19.92 -1.45 -3.55
C THR A 168 -19.85 -0.06 -2.90
N THR A 169 -19.53 0.02 -1.63
CA THR A 169 -19.39 1.25 -0.85
C THR A 169 -18.03 1.32 -0.18
N SER A 170 -16.95 1.22 -0.98
CA SER A 170 -15.64 1.56 -0.46
C SER A 170 -15.58 3.06 -0.20
N THR A 171 -15.04 3.45 0.94
CA THR A 171 -14.83 4.84 1.32
C THR A 171 -13.34 5.18 1.41
N MET A 172 -12.48 4.27 0.91
CA MET A 172 -11.02 4.39 0.93
C MET A 172 -10.46 4.66 -0.48
N GLU A 173 -11.23 5.38 -1.29
CA GLU A 173 -10.87 5.73 -2.65
C GLU A 173 -9.77 6.79 -2.68
N PHE A 174 -8.85 6.64 -3.64
CA PHE A 174 -7.81 7.62 -3.86
C PHE A 174 -8.30 8.74 -4.77
N ASP A 175 -8.03 9.99 -4.39
CA ASP A 175 -8.17 11.14 -5.24
C ASP A 175 -6.81 11.70 -5.64
N GLY A 176 -6.51 11.72 -6.94
CA GLY A 176 -5.24 12.21 -7.42
C GLY A 176 -4.79 11.59 -8.72
N TYR A 177 -3.48 11.59 -8.92
CA TYR A 177 -2.84 11.06 -10.12
C TYR A 177 -1.81 10.00 -9.75
N MET A 178 -1.70 8.95 -10.56
CA MET A 178 -0.66 7.93 -10.45
C MET A 178 0.00 7.70 -11.79
N ALA A 179 1.29 7.41 -11.75
CA ALA A 179 2.11 7.13 -12.93
C ALA A 179 3.15 6.07 -12.62
N GLU A 180 3.62 5.40 -13.66
CA GLU A 180 4.77 4.49 -13.64
C GLU A 180 4.74 3.47 -12.50
N MET A 181 3.62 2.79 -12.36
CA MET A 181 3.49 1.74 -11.38
C MET A 181 4.18 0.47 -11.82
N HIS A 182 5.06 -0.04 -10.98
CA HIS A 182 5.77 -1.29 -11.13
C HIS A 182 5.48 -2.21 -9.94
N TRP A 183 4.94 -3.39 -10.24
CA TRP A 183 4.84 -4.49 -9.29
C TRP A 183 5.86 -5.56 -9.63
N ILE A 184 6.80 -5.81 -8.72
CA ILE A 184 7.86 -6.80 -8.91
C ILE A 184 7.65 -7.93 -7.92
N ASP A 185 7.27 -9.09 -8.46
CA ASP A 185 6.98 -10.31 -7.72
C ASP A 185 8.26 -11.05 -7.35
N GLY A 186 8.35 -11.51 -6.11
CA GLY A 186 9.42 -12.38 -5.63
C GLY A 186 10.76 -11.71 -5.37
N THR A 187 10.85 -10.39 -5.49
CA THR A 187 12.13 -9.69 -5.34
C THR A 187 11.98 -8.39 -4.55
N SER A 188 12.83 -8.20 -3.54
CA SER A 188 13.00 -6.94 -2.82
C SER A 188 14.08 -6.10 -3.51
N VAL A 189 13.68 -5.35 -4.55
CA VAL A 189 14.58 -4.57 -5.43
C VAL A 189 15.11 -3.33 -4.72
N ALA A 190 16.35 -2.96 -4.97
CA ALA A 190 16.93 -1.74 -4.43
C ALA A 190 16.25 -0.49 -5.01
N VAL A 191 16.12 0.58 -4.20
CA VAL A 191 15.38 1.80 -4.58
C VAL A 191 15.98 2.52 -5.77
N ASP A 192 17.28 2.49 -5.93
CA ASP A 192 18.04 3.07 -7.05
C ASP A 192 17.78 2.40 -8.41
N SER A 193 17.12 1.22 -8.41
CA SER A 193 16.71 0.54 -9.64
C SER A 193 15.53 1.21 -10.35
N PHE A 194 14.85 2.15 -9.73
CA PHE A 194 13.68 2.86 -10.27
C PHE A 194 14.01 4.26 -10.82
N GLY A 195 15.25 4.50 -11.15
CA GLY A 195 15.72 5.77 -11.69
C GLY A 195 16.33 6.70 -10.64
N GLU A 196 16.93 7.78 -11.13
CA GLU A 196 17.47 8.84 -10.27
C GLU A 196 16.30 9.63 -9.66
N THR A 197 16.29 9.77 -8.36
CA THR A 197 15.30 10.56 -7.58
C THR A 197 15.83 11.96 -7.33
#